data_293970021491138b5985bca4cba2c378
#
_entry.id   293970021491138b5985bca4cba2c378
#
_cell.length_a   1.000
_cell.length_b   1.000
_cell.length_c   1.000
_cell.angle_alpha   90.00
_cell.angle_beta   90.00
_cell.angle_gamma   90.00
#
_symmetry.space_group_name_H-M   'P 1'
#
loop_
_entity.id
_entity.type
_entity.pdbx_description
1 polymer ?
#
loop_
_entity_poly.entity_id
_entity_poly.type
_entity_poly.pdbx_seq_one_letter_code
_entity_poly.pdbx_strand_id
1 'polypeptide(L)'
;NQTGKVKGLTNTKIRQALNLATDRKSISQSVSEGLDGIPTGMTPAGLAKTATGGDFAKAAAKATAYAYNIKKAKKLFAEGMKEAGLKKMTLTVEGTSDSTTSKSTLDTIQQTWEQLPGLTVKEKFVPFKQRLQDAANGNFQVILTDWIADYAEATTFLGLFTSDSPNNDGKWVSKEYDQAINAAESKDALNSKARIADEVRAEKILYQNSAVNPVYWVNSPVLTNPKVKGILNFSSGAGSYYMHAYISKK
;
A
#
# COMPACT_ATOMS: atom_id res chain seq x y z
N ASN A 1 -4.89 -12.15 -1.94
CA ASN A 1 -4.76 -13.39 -1.18
C ASN A 1 -3.81 -14.36 -1.92
N GLN A 2 -2.73 -14.79 -1.27
CA GLN A 2 -1.67 -15.60 -1.88
C GLN A 2 -1.61 -17.03 -1.32
N THR A 3 -2.66 -17.46 -0.64
CA THR A 3 -2.77 -18.83 -0.06
C THR A 3 -2.95 -19.94 -1.11
N GLY A 4 -3.06 -19.61 -2.39
CA GLY A 4 -3.39 -20.56 -3.46
C GLY A 4 -4.89 -20.75 -3.71
N LYS A 5 -5.76 -20.19 -2.86
CA LYS A 5 -7.23 -20.23 -3.06
C LYS A 5 -7.66 -19.54 -4.37
N VAL A 6 -6.89 -18.52 -4.79
CA VAL A 6 -7.12 -17.81 -6.05
C VAL A 6 -6.07 -18.22 -7.06
N LYS A 7 -6.45 -19.06 -8.01
CA LYS A 7 -5.56 -19.52 -9.06
C LYS A 7 -5.01 -18.32 -9.84
N GLY A 8 -3.71 -18.21 -9.96
CA GLY A 8 -3.00 -17.13 -10.62
C GLY A 8 -2.39 -16.09 -9.65
N LEU A 9 -2.99 -15.79 -8.51
CA LEU A 9 -2.41 -14.79 -7.59
C LEU A 9 -1.13 -15.26 -6.88
N THR A 10 -0.80 -16.54 -6.90
CA THR A 10 0.50 -17.08 -6.47
C THR A 10 1.61 -16.80 -7.49
N ASN A 11 1.26 -16.54 -8.76
CA ASN A 11 2.23 -16.20 -9.81
C ASN A 11 2.67 -14.74 -9.68
N THR A 12 3.97 -14.51 -9.50
CA THR A 12 4.55 -13.18 -9.31
C THR A 12 4.37 -12.27 -10.54
N LYS A 13 4.44 -12.81 -11.76
CA LYS A 13 4.26 -12.01 -12.99
C LYS A 13 2.83 -11.48 -13.11
N ILE A 14 1.82 -12.26 -12.69
CA ILE A 14 0.43 -11.78 -12.64
C ILE A 14 0.32 -10.63 -11.65
N ARG A 15 0.86 -10.75 -10.44
CA ARG A 15 0.83 -9.67 -9.45
C ARG A 15 1.58 -8.42 -9.92
N GLN A 16 2.76 -8.59 -10.54
CA GLN A 16 3.52 -7.49 -11.15
C GLN A 16 2.74 -6.81 -12.28
N ALA A 17 2.01 -7.58 -13.08
CA ALA A 17 1.16 -7.04 -14.14
C ALA A 17 0.02 -6.19 -13.57
N LEU A 18 -0.68 -6.68 -12.54
CA LEU A 18 -1.72 -5.92 -11.85
C LEU A 18 -1.17 -4.62 -11.25
N ASN A 19 0.01 -4.68 -10.65
CA ASN A 19 0.68 -3.51 -10.08
C ASN A 19 1.03 -2.46 -11.15
N LEU A 20 1.56 -2.90 -12.30
CA LEU A 20 1.87 -2.03 -13.44
C LEU A 20 0.61 -1.51 -14.18
N ALA A 21 -0.51 -2.23 -14.10
CA ALA A 21 -1.80 -1.80 -14.66
C ALA A 21 -2.57 -0.85 -13.74
N THR A 22 -2.12 -0.64 -12.51
CA THR A 22 -2.74 0.30 -11.57
C THR A 22 -2.34 1.72 -11.91
N ASP A 23 -3.25 2.50 -12.48
CA ASP A 23 -3.04 3.92 -12.78
C ASP A 23 -3.30 4.78 -11.54
N ARG A 24 -2.26 4.92 -10.73
CA ARG A 24 -2.29 5.66 -9.46
C ARG A 24 -2.63 7.13 -9.62
N LYS A 25 -2.25 7.72 -10.78
CA LYS A 25 -2.56 9.11 -11.07
C LYS A 25 -4.06 9.29 -11.29
N SER A 26 -4.68 8.42 -12.09
CA SER A 26 -6.12 8.43 -12.32
C SER A 26 -6.89 8.15 -11.03
N ILE A 27 -6.39 7.24 -10.18
CA ILE A 27 -6.99 6.96 -8.86
C ILE A 27 -6.92 8.21 -7.96
N SER A 28 -5.75 8.82 -7.79
CA SER A 28 -5.60 10.05 -6.99
C SER A 28 -6.52 11.16 -7.50
N GLN A 29 -6.65 11.30 -8.83
CA GLN A 29 -7.55 12.29 -9.43
C GLN A 29 -9.02 11.99 -9.11
N SER A 30 -9.46 10.73 -9.17
CA SER A 30 -10.86 10.36 -8.93
C SER A 30 -11.25 10.36 -7.44
N VAL A 31 -10.27 10.16 -6.55
CA VAL A 31 -10.50 10.01 -5.11
C VAL A 31 -10.38 11.37 -4.38
N SER A 32 -9.43 12.21 -4.76
CA SER A 32 -9.06 13.41 -4.01
C SER A 32 -8.69 14.60 -4.92
N GLU A 33 -9.14 14.61 -6.18
CA GLU A 33 -8.81 15.65 -7.15
C GLU A 33 -7.28 15.83 -7.33
N GLY A 34 -6.51 14.76 -7.09
CA GLY A 34 -5.05 14.75 -7.19
C GLY A 34 -4.32 15.23 -5.94
N LEU A 35 -5.00 15.42 -4.82
CA LEU A 35 -4.37 15.83 -3.55
C LEU A 35 -3.60 14.68 -2.88
N ASP A 36 -4.04 13.42 -3.07
CA ASP A 36 -3.36 12.26 -2.52
C ASP A 36 -2.04 11.98 -3.22
N GLY A 37 -1.06 11.52 -2.41
CA GLY A 37 0.27 11.22 -2.91
C GLY A 37 0.30 9.98 -3.80
N ILE A 38 1.12 10.03 -4.86
CA ILE A 38 1.36 8.88 -5.73
C ILE A 38 2.49 8.03 -5.15
N PRO A 39 2.22 6.76 -4.77
CA PRO A 39 3.20 5.90 -4.16
C PRO A 39 4.43 5.61 -5.03
N THR A 40 5.59 5.81 -4.47
CA THR A 40 6.87 5.33 -5.00
C THR A 40 7.38 4.11 -4.23
N GLY A 41 6.75 3.78 -3.11
CA GLY A 41 6.98 2.65 -2.23
C GLY A 41 5.77 2.41 -1.34
N MET A 42 5.91 1.54 -0.35
CA MET A 42 4.87 1.32 0.67
C MET A 42 4.86 2.44 1.71
N THR A 43 6.05 2.91 2.10
CA THR A 43 6.21 3.97 3.10
C THR A 43 5.93 5.34 2.49
N PRO A 44 5.00 6.13 3.05
CA PRO A 44 4.67 7.47 2.56
C PRO A 44 5.82 8.48 2.69
N ALA A 45 5.88 9.41 1.75
CA ALA A 45 6.79 10.54 1.82
C ALA A 45 6.49 11.42 3.03
N GLY A 46 7.56 11.93 3.67
CA GLY A 46 7.45 12.80 4.85
C GLY A 46 7.26 12.06 6.17
N LEU A 47 7.02 10.74 6.18
CA LEU A 47 6.84 9.97 7.41
C LEU A 47 8.17 9.64 8.11
N ALA A 48 9.07 8.98 7.40
CA ALA A 48 10.34 8.50 7.96
C ALA A 48 11.53 9.23 7.36
N LYS A 49 12.62 9.33 8.13
CA LYS A 49 13.86 10.00 7.72
C LYS A 49 15.00 9.00 7.53
N THR A 50 15.89 9.30 6.59
CA THR A 50 17.16 8.59 6.46
C THR A 50 18.14 8.99 7.58
N ALA A 51 19.24 8.24 7.74
CA ALA A 51 20.29 8.53 8.71
C ALA A 51 20.93 9.93 8.53
N THR A 52 20.80 10.54 7.35
CA THR A 52 21.29 11.90 7.04
C THR A 52 20.20 12.96 7.09
N GLY A 53 18.99 12.62 7.58
CA GLY A 53 17.85 13.54 7.69
C GLY A 53 17.02 13.71 6.41
N GLY A 54 17.40 13.03 5.32
CA GLY A 54 16.61 13.01 4.09
C GLY A 54 15.32 12.18 4.23
N ASP A 55 14.44 12.27 3.24
CA ASP A 55 13.19 11.51 3.20
C ASP A 55 13.45 10.04 2.84
N PHE A 56 12.89 9.11 3.63
CA PHE A 56 13.02 7.67 3.41
C PHE A 56 12.40 7.22 2.09
N ALA A 57 11.19 7.70 1.77
CA ALA A 57 10.49 7.29 0.55
C ALA A 57 11.29 7.66 -0.70
N LYS A 58 11.98 8.82 -0.71
CA LYS A 58 12.88 9.20 -1.80
C LYS A 58 14.10 8.28 -1.90
N ALA A 59 14.62 7.80 -0.79
CA ALA A 59 15.73 6.85 -0.77
C ALA A 59 15.29 5.48 -1.30
N ALA A 60 14.15 4.97 -0.84
CA ALA A 60 13.56 3.70 -1.25
C ALA A 60 13.12 3.71 -2.73
N ALA A 61 12.63 4.84 -3.25
CA ALA A 61 12.19 4.99 -4.63
C ALA A 61 13.27 4.64 -5.68
N LYS A 62 14.54 4.67 -5.31
CA LYS A 62 15.65 4.21 -6.16
C LYS A 62 15.64 2.70 -6.39
N ALA A 63 15.01 1.95 -5.49
CA ALA A 63 14.93 0.49 -5.52
C ALA A 63 13.55 -0.02 -5.96
N THR A 64 12.56 0.87 -6.07
CA THR A 64 11.17 0.59 -6.42
C THR A 64 10.75 1.40 -7.63
N ALA A 65 9.76 0.93 -8.39
CA ALA A 65 9.27 1.63 -9.58
C ALA A 65 7.77 1.35 -9.79
N TYR A 66 6.95 1.85 -8.88
CA TYR A 66 5.48 1.70 -8.94
C TYR A 66 4.86 2.60 -10.03
N ALA A 67 5.41 2.56 -11.24
CA ALA A 67 4.93 3.35 -12.36
C ALA A 67 3.86 2.59 -13.16
N TYR A 68 2.83 3.31 -13.60
CA TYR A 68 1.85 2.78 -14.54
C TYR A 68 2.52 2.47 -15.89
N ASN A 69 2.37 1.24 -16.37
CA ASN A 69 2.88 0.81 -17.66
C ASN A 69 2.04 -0.34 -18.21
N ILE A 70 0.95 0.00 -18.87
CA ILE A 70 0.00 -0.99 -19.40
C ILE A 70 0.62 -1.90 -20.48
N LYS A 71 1.56 -1.40 -21.29
CA LYS A 71 2.23 -2.22 -22.30
C LYS A 71 3.06 -3.33 -21.66
N LYS A 72 3.84 -3.00 -20.62
CA LYS A 72 4.62 -3.99 -19.86
C LYS A 72 3.71 -4.91 -19.05
N ALA A 73 2.63 -4.36 -18.48
CA ALA A 73 1.62 -5.13 -17.76
C ALA A 73 0.99 -6.22 -18.62
N LYS A 74 0.55 -5.90 -19.83
CA LYS A 74 -0.02 -6.87 -20.79
C LYS A 74 0.95 -8.01 -21.09
N LYS A 75 2.22 -7.70 -21.31
CA LYS A 75 3.25 -8.72 -21.57
C LYS A 75 3.43 -9.66 -20.37
N LEU A 76 3.65 -9.10 -19.17
CA LEU A 76 3.82 -9.89 -17.94
C LEU A 76 2.58 -10.70 -17.59
N PHE A 77 1.38 -10.13 -17.80
CA PHE A 77 0.13 -10.83 -17.55
C PHE A 77 -0.01 -12.06 -18.46
N ALA A 78 0.25 -11.91 -19.76
CA ALA A 78 0.20 -13.02 -20.70
C ALA A 78 1.21 -14.14 -20.35
N GLU A 79 2.44 -13.77 -19.97
CA GLU A 79 3.44 -14.73 -19.50
C GLU A 79 2.98 -15.44 -18.22
N GLY A 80 2.52 -14.69 -17.22
CA GLY A 80 2.05 -15.26 -15.96
C GLY A 80 0.81 -16.13 -16.11
N MET A 81 -0.14 -15.75 -16.98
CA MET A 81 -1.32 -16.57 -17.31
C MET A 81 -0.90 -17.90 -17.96
N LYS A 82 0.06 -17.87 -18.88
CA LYS A 82 0.64 -19.09 -19.51
C LYS A 82 1.29 -20.00 -18.46
N GLU A 83 2.12 -19.44 -17.58
CA GLU A 83 2.78 -20.18 -16.50
C GLU A 83 1.77 -20.80 -15.52
N ALA A 84 0.68 -20.07 -15.22
CA ALA A 84 -0.40 -20.56 -14.35
C ALA A 84 -1.37 -21.53 -15.06
N GLY A 85 -1.22 -21.78 -16.38
CA GLY A 85 -2.13 -22.60 -17.17
C GLY A 85 -3.54 -22.02 -17.27
N LEU A 86 -3.65 -20.68 -17.35
CA LEU A 86 -4.92 -19.96 -17.40
C LEU A 86 -5.13 -19.33 -18.77
N LYS A 87 -6.35 -19.43 -19.30
CA LYS A 87 -6.78 -18.70 -20.52
C LYS A 87 -7.58 -17.44 -20.16
N LYS A 88 -8.32 -17.47 -19.08
CA LYS A 88 -9.12 -16.37 -18.55
C LYS A 88 -8.99 -16.36 -17.03
N MET A 89 -9.16 -15.20 -16.43
CA MET A 89 -9.13 -15.01 -14.98
C MET A 89 -10.24 -14.04 -14.58
N THR A 90 -10.93 -14.36 -13.49
CA THR A 90 -11.88 -13.43 -12.86
C THR A 90 -11.36 -13.14 -11.46
N LEU A 91 -11.23 -11.86 -11.11
CA LEU A 91 -10.86 -11.40 -9.78
C LEU A 91 -12.00 -10.60 -9.18
N THR A 92 -12.36 -10.93 -7.94
CA THR A 92 -13.23 -10.09 -7.12
C THR A 92 -12.35 -9.19 -6.24
N VAL A 93 -12.52 -7.88 -6.37
CA VAL A 93 -11.87 -6.87 -5.55
C VAL A 93 -12.88 -6.37 -4.53
N GLU A 94 -12.56 -6.52 -3.26
CA GLU A 94 -13.44 -6.14 -2.16
C GLU A 94 -13.06 -4.77 -1.61
N GLY A 95 -14.06 -3.91 -1.44
CA GLY A 95 -13.96 -2.59 -0.84
C GLY A 95 -15.05 -2.35 0.21
N THR A 96 -15.02 -1.16 0.78
CA THR A 96 -15.94 -0.74 1.84
C THR A 96 -17.14 0.00 1.28
N SER A 97 -18.37 -0.46 1.61
CA SER A 97 -19.63 0.09 1.07
C SER A 97 -19.98 1.47 1.62
N ASP A 98 -19.48 1.81 2.80
CA ASP A 98 -19.70 3.09 3.50
C ASP A 98 -18.57 4.12 3.21
N SER A 99 -17.84 3.92 2.11
CA SER A 99 -16.76 4.82 1.66
C SER A 99 -16.87 5.11 0.17
N THR A 100 -17.13 6.37 -0.16
CA THR A 100 -17.13 6.86 -1.56
C THR A 100 -15.74 6.75 -2.19
N THR A 101 -14.69 6.99 -1.39
CA THR A 101 -13.28 6.82 -1.77
C THR A 101 -12.99 5.38 -2.20
N SER A 102 -13.47 4.39 -1.42
CA SER A 102 -13.33 2.98 -1.75
C SER A 102 -13.98 2.65 -3.09
N LYS A 103 -15.20 3.17 -3.34
CA LYS A 103 -15.91 2.96 -4.60
C LYS A 103 -15.13 3.55 -5.78
N SER A 104 -14.76 4.83 -5.75
CA SER A 104 -13.99 5.47 -6.82
C SER A 104 -12.65 4.78 -7.11
N THR A 105 -12.01 4.24 -6.05
CA THR A 105 -10.78 3.47 -6.20
C THR A 105 -11.02 2.17 -6.95
N LEU A 106 -12.04 1.40 -6.59
CA LEU A 106 -12.35 0.13 -7.23
C LEU A 106 -12.81 0.33 -8.67
N ASP A 107 -13.69 1.29 -8.94
CA ASP A 107 -14.13 1.67 -10.30
C ASP A 107 -12.90 1.92 -11.22
N THR A 108 -11.90 2.67 -10.72
CA THR A 108 -10.67 2.96 -11.49
C THR A 108 -9.79 1.71 -11.64
N ILE A 109 -9.66 0.90 -10.60
CA ILE A 109 -8.92 -0.38 -10.66
C ILE A 109 -9.56 -1.32 -11.68
N GLN A 110 -10.88 -1.50 -11.64
CA GLN A 110 -11.59 -2.32 -12.60
C GLN A 110 -11.31 -1.85 -14.03
N GLN A 111 -11.52 -0.56 -14.32
CA GLN A 111 -11.31 0.01 -15.64
C GLN A 111 -9.87 -0.18 -16.15
N THR A 112 -8.88 -0.04 -15.28
CA THR A 112 -7.46 -0.15 -15.68
C THR A 112 -6.98 -1.59 -15.77
N TRP A 113 -7.42 -2.47 -14.87
CA TRP A 113 -7.03 -3.87 -14.87
C TRP A 113 -7.70 -4.67 -15.99
N GLU A 114 -8.94 -4.36 -16.37
CA GLU A 114 -9.63 -5.01 -17.49
C GLU A 114 -9.03 -4.71 -18.86
N GLN A 115 -8.07 -3.78 -18.95
CA GLN A 115 -7.22 -3.64 -20.11
C GLN A 115 -6.25 -4.82 -20.31
N LEU A 116 -6.08 -5.68 -19.30
CA LEU A 116 -5.29 -6.92 -19.40
C LEU A 116 -6.12 -8.00 -20.10
N PRO A 117 -5.67 -8.53 -21.24
CA PRO A 117 -6.48 -9.47 -22.03
C PRO A 117 -6.82 -10.75 -21.26
N GLY A 118 -8.10 -11.06 -21.15
CA GLY A 118 -8.59 -12.26 -20.46
C GLY A 118 -8.80 -12.09 -18.94
N LEU A 119 -8.60 -10.90 -18.40
CA LEU A 119 -8.97 -10.55 -17.02
C LEU A 119 -10.37 -9.91 -16.99
N THR A 120 -11.20 -10.37 -16.07
CA THR A 120 -12.46 -9.75 -15.67
C THR A 120 -12.36 -9.38 -14.20
N VAL A 121 -12.72 -8.16 -13.84
CA VAL A 121 -12.72 -7.68 -12.46
C VAL A 121 -14.17 -7.51 -12.00
N LYS A 122 -14.49 -8.05 -10.83
CA LYS A 122 -15.76 -7.86 -10.14
C LYS A 122 -15.53 -7.06 -8.88
N GLU A 123 -16.35 -6.09 -8.64
CA GLU A 123 -16.35 -5.33 -7.39
C GLU A 123 -17.30 -6.00 -6.38
N LYS A 124 -16.87 -6.01 -5.12
CA LYS A 124 -17.66 -6.44 -3.98
C LYS A 124 -17.56 -5.39 -2.89
N PHE A 125 -18.69 -4.84 -2.49
CA PHE A 125 -18.74 -3.85 -1.41
C PHE A 125 -19.43 -4.44 -0.20
N VAL A 126 -18.75 -4.33 0.96
CA VAL A 126 -19.25 -4.78 2.26
C VAL A 126 -19.08 -3.68 3.31
N PRO A 127 -19.85 -3.67 4.41
CA PRO A 127 -19.61 -2.74 5.52
C PRO A 127 -18.19 -2.87 6.07
N PHE A 128 -17.61 -1.78 6.57
CA PHE A 128 -16.23 -1.75 7.07
C PHE A 128 -15.92 -2.89 8.05
N LYS A 129 -16.80 -3.16 9.01
CA LYS A 129 -16.61 -4.24 9.98
C LYS A 129 -16.54 -5.62 9.30
N GLN A 130 -17.37 -5.86 8.27
CA GLN A 130 -17.35 -7.11 7.50
C GLN A 130 -16.04 -7.23 6.72
N ARG A 131 -15.57 -6.14 6.09
CA ARG A 131 -14.27 -6.13 5.38
C ARG A 131 -13.12 -6.53 6.31
N LEU A 132 -13.09 -6.03 7.54
CA LEU A 132 -12.08 -6.43 8.53
C LEU A 132 -12.17 -7.92 8.87
N GLN A 133 -13.36 -8.48 9.00
CA GLN A 133 -13.56 -9.91 9.25
C GLN A 133 -13.14 -10.76 8.04
N ASP A 134 -13.48 -10.32 6.81
CA ASP A 134 -13.09 -11.00 5.59
C ASP A 134 -11.56 -10.99 5.41
N ALA A 135 -10.90 -9.87 5.73
CA ALA A 135 -9.44 -9.75 5.75
C ALA A 135 -8.80 -10.75 6.74
N ALA A 136 -9.21 -10.71 8.00
CA ALA A 136 -8.66 -11.57 9.06
C ALA A 136 -8.85 -13.06 8.77
N ASN A 137 -10.02 -13.44 8.20
CA ASN A 137 -10.35 -14.82 7.88
C ASN A 137 -9.85 -15.29 6.50
N GLY A 138 -9.27 -14.39 5.69
CA GLY A 138 -8.83 -14.66 4.32
C GLY A 138 -9.99 -14.98 3.37
N ASN A 139 -11.19 -14.44 3.62
CA ASN A 139 -12.40 -14.64 2.83
C ASN A 139 -12.52 -13.63 1.67
N PHE A 140 -11.42 -13.30 1.04
CA PHE A 140 -11.35 -12.39 -0.10
C PHE A 140 -10.41 -12.94 -1.17
N GLN A 141 -10.51 -12.41 -2.39
CA GLN A 141 -9.54 -12.64 -3.45
C GLN A 141 -8.51 -11.50 -3.50
N VAL A 142 -8.97 -10.29 -3.72
CA VAL A 142 -8.22 -9.04 -3.57
C VAL A 142 -9.04 -8.14 -2.67
N ILE A 143 -8.37 -7.41 -1.77
CA ILE A 143 -9.04 -6.52 -0.82
C ILE A 143 -8.35 -5.16 -0.82
N LEU A 144 -9.15 -4.09 -0.84
CA LEU A 144 -8.68 -2.72 -0.63
C LEU A 144 -8.68 -2.45 0.88
N THR A 145 -7.51 -2.13 1.40
CA THR A 145 -7.31 -1.82 2.81
C THR A 145 -6.43 -0.59 2.97
N ASP A 146 -6.45 0.01 4.12
CA ASP A 146 -5.67 1.18 4.48
C ASP A 146 -4.95 0.97 5.80
N TRP A 147 -3.90 1.73 6.02
CA TRP A 147 -3.15 1.77 7.26
C TRP A 147 -2.74 3.20 7.60
N ILE A 148 -2.93 3.60 8.84
CA ILE A 148 -2.45 4.86 9.38
C ILE A 148 -1.17 4.56 10.16
N ALA A 149 -0.12 5.35 9.94
CA ALA A 149 1.15 5.15 10.64
C ALA A 149 0.99 5.27 12.16
N ASP A 150 1.40 4.26 12.91
CA ASP A 150 1.38 4.28 14.38
C ASP A 150 2.54 5.13 14.92
N TYR A 151 3.67 5.13 14.21
CA TYR A 151 4.89 5.88 14.56
C TYR A 151 5.64 6.32 13.29
N ALA A 152 6.56 7.27 13.43
CA ALA A 152 7.23 7.93 12.31
C ALA A 152 8.49 7.16 11.82
N GLU A 153 8.33 5.88 11.52
CA GLU A 153 9.37 5.00 10.94
C GLU A 153 8.76 4.12 9.84
N ALA A 154 9.60 3.61 8.93
CA ALA A 154 9.15 2.80 7.81
C ALA A 154 8.52 1.46 8.25
N THR A 155 8.99 0.89 9.35
CA THR A 155 8.52 -0.39 9.87
C THR A 155 7.05 -0.38 10.32
N THR A 156 6.44 0.81 10.56
CA THR A 156 4.99 0.92 10.81
C THR A 156 4.15 0.38 9.63
N PHE A 157 4.67 0.48 8.40
CA PHE A 157 4.07 -0.09 7.19
C PHE A 157 4.73 -1.41 6.80
N LEU A 158 6.05 -1.50 6.86
CA LEU A 158 6.76 -2.68 6.38
C LEU A 158 6.54 -3.89 7.30
N GLY A 159 6.43 -3.69 8.61
CA GLY A 159 6.12 -4.76 9.57
C GLY A 159 4.78 -5.46 9.34
N LEU A 160 3.85 -4.83 8.60
CA LEU A 160 2.56 -5.44 8.27
C LEU A 160 2.67 -6.71 7.41
N PHE A 161 3.77 -6.88 6.67
CA PHE A 161 3.92 -7.93 5.65
C PHE A 161 4.89 -9.03 6.03
N THR A 162 5.41 -9.05 7.27
CA THR A 162 6.18 -10.20 7.75
C THR A 162 5.31 -11.45 7.80
N SER A 163 5.92 -12.61 7.65
CA SER A 163 5.19 -13.88 7.53
C SER A 163 4.35 -14.21 8.78
N ASP A 164 4.75 -13.71 9.95
CA ASP A 164 4.09 -13.88 11.25
C ASP A 164 3.17 -12.73 11.64
N SER A 165 3.15 -11.64 10.86
CA SER A 165 2.29 -10.49 11.13
C SER A 165 0.80 -10.85 11.04
N PRO A 166 -0.01 -10.54 12.06
CA PRO A 166 -1.46 -10.71 12.00
C PRO A 166 -2.11 -9.85 10.92
N ASN A 167 -1.45 -8.75 10.52
CA ASN A 167 -1.90 -7.81 9.50
C ASN A 167 -1.48 -8.20 8.07
N ASN A 168 -0.75 -9.32 7.91
CA ASN A 168 -0.44 -9.86 6.59
C ASN A 168 -1.66 -10.60 6.03
N ASP A 169 -2.71 -9.85 5.70
CA ASP A 169 -3.97 -10.40 5.19
C ASP A 169 -3.78 -11.24 3.92
N GLY A 170 -2.85 -10.83 3.06
CA GLY A 170 -2.50 -11.53 1.83
C GLY A 170 -1.84 -12.88 2.03
N LYS A 171 -1.34 -13.17 3.24
CA LYS A 171 -0.60 -14.37 3.62
C LYS A 171 0.61 -14.64 2.71
N TRP A 172 1.27 -13.56 2.32
CA TRP A 172 2.53 -13.64 1.60
C TRP A 172 3.66 -14.05 2.55
N VAL A 173 4.58 -14.87 2.07
CA VAL A 173 5.70 -15.39 2.86
C VAL A 173 7.01 -15.13 2.12
N SER A 174 7.98 -14.50 2.79
CA SER A 174 9.33 -14.30 2.28
C SER A 174 10.34 -14.26 3.41
N LYS A 175 11.15 -15.31 3.51
CA LYS A 175 12.22 -15.38 4.50
C LYS A 175 13.21 -14.22 4.41
N GLU A 176 13.52 -13.77 3.18
CA GLU A 176 14.43 -12.63 2.97
C GLU A 176 13.84 -11.32 3.48
N TYR A 177 12.53 -11.15 3.31
CA TYR A 177 11.78 -10.01 3.84
C TYR A 177 11.77 -10.00 5.35
N ASP A 178 11.39 -11.14 5.95
CA ASP A 178 11.34 -11.30 7.41
C ASP A 178 12.71 -11.03 8.04
N GLN A 179 13.79 -11.52 7.41
CA GLN A 179 15.16 -11.25 7.85
C GLN A 179 15.52 -9.77 7.77
N ALA A 180 15.05 -9.05 6.73
CA ALA A 180 15.32 -7.62 6.60
C ALA A 180 14.61 -6.83 7.69
N ILE A 181 13.32 -7.08 7.93
CA ILE A 181 12.56 -6.39 8.98
C ILE A 181 13.12 -6.74 10.37
N ASN A 182 13.36 -8.02 10.65
CA ASN A 182 13.94 -8.45 11.92
C ASN A 182 15.31 -7.79 12.18
N ALA A 183 16.16 -7.66 11.17
CA ALA A 183 17.44 -6.98 11.30
C ALA A 183 17.25 -5.49 11.67
N ALA A 184 16.33 -4.79 10.97
CA ALA A 184 16.03 -3.39 11.23
C ALA A 184 15.50 -3.15 12.65
N GLU A 185 14.67 -4.07 13.18
CA GLU A 185 14.00 -3.94 14.48
C GLU A 185 14.81 -4.52 15.65
N SER A 186 15.90 -5.26 15.39
CA SER A 186 16.71 -5.89 16.44
C SER A 186 18.17 -5.44 16.40
N LYS A 187 19.04 -6.18 15.72
CA LYS A 187 20.50 -5.95 15.74
C LYS A 187 20.93 -4.58 15.21
N ASP A 188 20.18 -4.03 14.25
CA ASP A 188 20.49 -2.76 13.60
C ASP A 188 19.60 -1.59 14.09
N ALA A 189 18.70 -1.84 15.04
CA ALA A 189 17.72 -0.87 15.54
C ALA A 189 18.33 0.47 16.00
N LEU A 190 19.47 0.43 16.65
CA LEU A 190 20.19 1.61 17.15
C LEU A 190 21.22 2.17 16.15
N ASN A 191 21.50 1.45 15.06
CA ASN A 191 22.37 1.90 13.98
C ASN A 191 21.52 2.44 12.82
N SER A 192 21.21 3.71 12.83
CA SER A 192 20.32 4.33 11.83
C SER A 192 20.72 4.03 10.38
N LYS A 193 22.01 3.97 10.05
CA LYS A 193 22.48 3.68 8.70
C LYS A 193 22.17 2.24 8.29
N ALA A 194 22.46 1.27 9.15
CA ALA A 194 22.19 -0.14 8.91
C ALA A 194 20.68 -0.42 8.87
N ARG A 195 19.92 0.10 9.83
CA ARG A 195 18.46 -0.01 9.90
C ARG A 195 17.80 0.49 8.61
N ILE A 196 18.12 1.70 8.16
CA ILE A 196 17.56 2.26 6.92
C ILE A 196 17.94 1.40 5.70
N ALA A 197 19.14 0.84 5.66
CA ALA A 197 19.54 -0.05 4.56
C ALA A 197 18.70 -1.35 4.54
N ASP A 198 18.39 -1.92 5.71
CA ASP A 198 17.52 -3.09 5.84
C ASP A 198 16.06 -2.76 5.45
N GLU A 199 15.54 -1.62 5.89
CA GLU A 199 14.20 -1.14 5.51
C GLU A 199 14.07 -0.90 3.99
N VAL A 200 15.07 -0.28 3.35
CA VAL A 200 15.12 -0.11 1.89
C VAL A 200 15.20 -1.47 1.17
N ARG A 201 15.94 -2.43 1.74
CA ARG A 201 15.99 -3.80 1.22
C ARG A 201 14.61 -4.46 1.30
N ALA A 202 13.88 -4.31 2.41
CA ALA A 202 12.53 -4.81 2.57
C ALA A 202 11.56 -4.19 1.54
N GLU A 203 11.57 -2.88 1.36
CA GLU A 203 10.79 -2.18 0.32
C GLU A 203 11.06 -2.77 -1.08
N LYS A 204 12.33 -3.00 -1.41
CA LYS A 204 12.72 -3.60 -2.70
C LYS A 204 12.17 -5.01 -2.87
N ILE A 205 12.27 -5.86 -1.84
CA ILE A 205 11.74 -7.24 -1.87
C ILE A 205 10.23 -7.22 -2.04
N LEU A 206 9.52 -6.37 -1.28
CA LEU A 206 8.07 -6.21 -1.36
C LEU A 206 7.63 -5.81 -2.79
N TYR A 207 8.32 -4.82 -3.38
CA TYR A 207 8.10 -4.37 -4.74
C TYR A 207 8.37 -5.46 -5.78
N GLN A 208 9.53 -6.12 -5.72
CA GLN A 208 9.93 -7.15 -6.69
C GLN A 208 8.97 -8.34 -6.72
N ASN A 209 8.42 -8.70 -5.56
CA ASN A 209 7.43 -9.77 -5.44
C ASN A 209 5.99 -9.30 -5.71
N SER A 210 5.78 -7.98 -5.82
CA SER A 210 4.43 -7.39 -5.87
C SER A 210 3.50 -8.05 -4.84
N ALA A 211 3.99 -8.18 -3.62
CA ALA A 211 3.27 -8.79 -2.51
C ALA A 211 2.04 -7.95 -2.12
N VAL A 212 2.17 -6.65 -2.28
CA VAL A 212 1.13 -5.63 -2.09
C VAL A 212 1.14 -4.67 -3.27
N ASN A 213 0.04 -3.98 -3.49
CA ASN A 213 -0.12 -2.95 -4.50
C ASN A 213 -0.48 -1.61 -3.83
N PRO A 214 0.49 -0.76 -3.45
CA PRO A 214 0.20 0.56 -2.93
C PRO A 214 -0.58 1.37 -3.96
N VAL A 215 -1.69 1.96 -3.57
CA VAL A 215 -2.62 2.62 -4.49
C VAL A 215 -2.46 4.14 -4.45
N TYR A 216 -2.53 4.74 -3.27
CA TYR A 216 -2.25 6.15 -3.00
C TYR A 216 -1.83 6.35 -1.55
N TRP A 217 -1.14 7.45 -1.27
CA TRP A 217 -0.85 7.93 0.08
C TRP A 217 -1.86 9.00 0.45
N VAL A 218 -2.66 8.73 1.46
CA VAL A 218 -3.69 9.66 1.92
C VAL A 218 -3.05 10.93 2.45
N ASN A 219 -3.47 12.08 1.92
CA ASN A 219 -3.18 13.39 2.47
C ASN A 219 -4.41 13.90 3.22
N SER A 220 -4.19 14.36 4.44
CA SER A 220 -5.26 14.95 5.27
C SER A 220 -5.02 16.46 5.39
N PRO A 221 -5.61 17.28 4.51
CA PRO A 221 -5.47 18.73 4.59
C PRO A 221 -6.16 19.24 5.86
N VAL A 222 -5.45 20.09 6.62
CA VAL A 222 -5.96 20.69 7.86
C VAL A 222 -6.17 22.17 7.66
N LEU A 223 -7.41 22.62 7.77
CA LEU A 223 -7.77 24.03 7.81
C LEU A 223 -7.89 24.49 9.27
N THR A 224 -7.03 25.41 9.65
CA THR A 224 -7.03 25.97 11.01
C THR A 224 -7.32 27.46 10.95
N ASN A 225 -8.30 27.93 11.72
CA ASN A 225 -8.52 29.37 11.89
C ASN A 225 -7.26 30.02 12.47
N PRO A 226 -6.74 31.12 11.87
CA PRO A 226 -5.50 31.76 12.32
C PRO A 226 -5.50 32.19 13.79
N LYS A 227 -6.66 32.40 14.40
CA LYS A 227 -6.80 32.70 15.82
C LYS A 227 -6.63 31.47 16.73
N VAL A 228 -6.76 30.25 16.20
CA VAL A 228 -6.52 29.03 16.98
C VAL A 228 -5.02 28.75 17.03
N LYS A 229 -4.50 28.59 18.23
CA LYS A 229 -3.08 28.36 18.51
C LYS A 229 -2.93 27.11 19.40
N GLY A 230 -1.71 26.56 19.47
CA GLY A 230 -1.39 25.45 20.36
C GLY A 230 -1.86 24.08 19.88
N ILE A 231 -2.32 23.95 18.62
CA ILE A 231 -2.56 22.64 18.00
C ILE A 231 -1.23 22.08 17.55
N LEU A 232 -0.95 20.81 17.88
CA LEU A 232 0.19 20.05 17.39
C LEU A 232 -0.31 19.03 16.36
N ASN A 233 0.25 19.06 15.15
CA ASN A 233 -0.08 18.13 14.08
C ASN A 233 1.09 17.16 13.86
N PHE A 234 0.78 15.88 13.72
CA PHE A 234 1.73 14.80 13.49
C PHE A 234 1.33 14.00 12.24
N SER A 235 2.31 13.41 11.57
CA SER A 235 2.10 12.53 10.41
C SER A 235 1.80 11.07 10.83
N SER A 236 1.72 10.78 12.12
CA SER A 236 1.45 9.45 12.68
C SER A 236 0.55 9.53 13.91
N GLY A 237 0.02 8.40 14.33
CA GLY A 237 -0.86 8.30 15.50
C GLY A 237 -2.19 9.05 15.31
N ALA A 238 -2.61 9.78 16.31
CA ALA A 238 -3.90 10.51 16.31
C ALA A 238 -3.94 11.73 15.36
N GLY A 239 -2.85 12.04 14.69
CA GLY A 239 -2.76 13.17 13.75
C GLY A 239 -2.70 14.54 14.43
N SER A 240 -3.67 14.92 15.23
CA SER A 240 -3.72 16.26 15.88
C SER A 240 -3.96 16.16 17.37
N TYR A 241 -3.22 16.95 18.14
CA TYR A 241 -3.37 17.11 19.60
C TYR A 241 -3.83 18.50 19.96
N TYR A 242 -4.93 18.61 20.71
CA TYR A 242 -5.60 19.85 21.05
C TYR A 242 -5.44 20.26 22.51
N MET A 243 -4.67 19.52 23.32
CA MET A 243 -4.56 19.72 24.77
C MET A 243 -4.09 21.15 25.14
N HIS A 244 -3.30 21.79 24.29
CA HIS A 244 -2.82 23.16 24.48
C HIS A 244 -3.49 24.17 23.53
N ALA A 245 -4.60 23.78 22.88
CA ALA A 245 -5.28 24.66 21.95
C ALA A 245 -6.00 25.81 22.68
N TYR A 246 -5.85 27.01 22.14
CA TYR A 246 -6.54 28.21 22.64
C TYR A 246 -6.87 29.17 21.52
N ILE A 247 -7.80 30.10 21.76
CA ILE A 247 -8.15 31.15 20.82
C ILE A 247 -7.37 32.42 21.21
N SER A 248 -6.52 32.90 20.28
CA SER A 248 -5.79 34.16 20.45
C SER A 248 -6.75 35.34 20.36
N LYS A 249 -6.55 36.35 21.23
CA LYS A 249 -7.33 37.61 21.22
C LYS A 249 -6.86 38.59 20.12
N LYS A 250 -5.80 38.30 19.42
CA LYS A 250 -5.23 39.11 18.30
C LYS A 250 -5.32 38.39 16.98
#